data_f679727ddb1d24f86d4c0146ca684d3d
#
_entry.id   f679727ddb1d24f86d4c0146ca684d3d
#
_cell.length_a   1.000
_cell.length_b   1.000
_cell.length_c   1.000
_cell.angle_alpha   90.00
_cell.angle_beta   90.00
_cell.angle_gamma   90.00
#
_symmetry.space_group_name_H-M   'P 1'
#
loop_
_entity.id
_entity.type
_entity.pdbx_description
1 polymer ?
#
loop_
_entity_poly.entity_id
_entity_poly.type
_entity_poly.pdbx_seq_one_letter_code
_entity_poly.pdbx_strand_id
1 'polypeptide(L)'
;TPAAPGGPELRNPETVLAALQSVRVCDPACGSGAYLVGMLHELVALRQALFATRELDALTAYERKLGVIQRNLYGVDIDPFAVNIARLRLWLSLIVDFEGDAPPPLPNLEFKIEVGDSLTGPAPGQLQPSLFHHRQVQDYFRLKGEFMTAHGPGKIDLRNRIEALKQEIRNWASEGGEGFDWTVEFAEIFAGPGWDAATLTGAMTGVINAIPGQMELAAQRGQPSGFDIVVANPPYVRQELLPQELKGALKRRYAEVHVGAADL
;
A
#
# COMPACT_ATOMS: atom_id res chain seq x y z
N THR A 1 -8.31 12.98 26.13
CA THR A 1 -9.51 13.56 26.76
C THR A 1 -10.56 12.46 26.82
N PRO A 2 -11.12 12.10 27.99
CA PRO A 2 -12.19 11.09 28.03
C PRO A 2 -13.38 11.61 27.22
N ALA A 3 -13.98 10.72 26.42
CA ALA A 3 -15.14 11.02 25.62
C ALA A 3 -16.26 11.60 26.50
N ALA A 4 -16.89 12.68 26.05
CA ALA A 4 -18.03 13.25 26.75
C ALA A 4 -19.13 12.20 26.88
N PRO A 5 -19.78 12.05 28.06
CA PRO A 5 -20.87 11.10 28.24
C PRO A 5 -22.05 11.52 27.33
N GLY A 6 -22.36 10.68 26.31
CA GLY A 6 -23.48 10.87 25.40
C GLY A 6 -23.13 10.98 23.92
N GLY A 7 -21.88 10.74 23.52
CA GLY A 7 -21.54 10.58 22.10
C GLY A 7 -22.13 9.31 21.48
N PRO A 8 -22.32 9.26 20.13
CA PRO A 8 -22.84 8.06 19.48
C PRO A 8 -21.93 6.87 19.76
N GLU A 9 -22.48 5.85 20.40
CA GLU A 9 -21.76 4.62 20.68
C GLU A 9 -21.52 3.84 19.39
N LEU A 10 -20.26 3.52 19.11
CA LEU A 10 -19.89 2.77 17.90
C LEU A 10 -20.44 1.34 18.03
N ARG A 11 -21.40 0.96 17.20
CA ARG A 11 -22.13 -0.32 17.32
C ARG A 11 -21.24 -1.55 17.13
N ASN A 12 -20.16 -1.47 16.35
CA ASN A 12 -19.25 -2.58 16.07
C ASN A 12 -17.79 -2.11 15.95
N PRO A 13 -17.13 -1.75 17.06
CA PRO A 13 -15.77 -1.23 17.04
C PRO A 13 -14.74 -2.24 16.47
N GLU A 14 -14.95 -3.54 16.68
CA GLU A 14 -14.08 -4.59 16.14
C GLU A 14 -14.13 -4.66 14.60
N THR A 15 -15.32 -4.55 14.03
CA THR A 15 -15.49 -4.52 12.57
C THR A 15 -14.83 -3.28 11.97
N VAL A 16 -14.99 -2.12 12.62
CA VAL A 16 -14.33 -0.87 12.17
C VAL A 16 -12.81 -0.98 12.29
N LEU A 17 -12.32 -1.55 13.39
CA LEU A 17 -10.89 -1.77 13.58
C LEU A 17 -10.31 -2.71 12.49
N ALA A 18 -10.99 -3.83 12.23
CA ALA A 18 -10.59 -4.77 11.18
C ALA A 18 -10.57 -4.08 9.79
N ALA A 19 -11.57 -3.24 9.50
CA ALA A 19 -11.59 -2.44 8.27
C ALA A 19 -10.42 -1.46 8.19
N LEU A 20 -10.12 -0.73 9.27
CA LEU A 20 -8.96 0.18 9.33
C LEU A 20 -7.62 -0.55 9.23
N GLN A 21 -7.53 -1.80 9.70
CA GLN A 21 -6.32 -2.62 9.58
C GLN A 21 -6.12 -3.15 8.16
N SER A 22 -7.19 -3.34 7.39
CA SER A 22 -7.15 -3.90 6.05
C SER A 22 -7.26 -2.86 4.93
N VAL A 23 -7.62 -1.60 5.23
CA VAL A 23 -7.75 -0.54 4.22
C VAL A 23 -6.43 -0.31 3.49
N ARG A 24 -6.48 -0.19 2.17
CA ARG A 24 -5.34 0.01 1.28
C ARG A 24 -5.41 1.39 0.66
N VAL A 25 -4.46 2.23 1.00
CA VAL A 25 -4.39 3.63 0.57
C VAL A 25 -3.25 3.79 -0.42
N CYS A 26 -3.53 4.37 -1.57
CA CYS A 26 -2.53 4.68 -2.59
C CYS A 26 -2.47 6.17 -2.89
N ASP A 27 -1.25 6.69 -3.00
CA ASP A 27 -0.97 7.98 -3.61
C ASP A 27 -0.21 7.75 -4.93
N PRO A 28 -0.88 7.87 -6.09
CA PRO A 28 -0.28 7.59 -7.39
C PRO A 28 0.63 8.72 -7.93
N ALA A 29 0.75 9.82 -7.20
CA ALA A 29 1.64 10.94 -7.50
C ALA A 29 2.23 11.47 -6.19
N CYS A 30 2.87 10.56 -5.42
CA CYS A 30 3.14 10.79 -4.00
C CYS A 30 4.19 11.88 -3.73
N GLY A 31 4.95 12.30 -4.72
CA GLY A 31 6.00 13.27 -4.55
C GLY A 31 6.92 12.90 -3.38
N SER A 32 7.13 13.84 -2.48
CA SER A 32 7.90 13.61 -1.24
C SER A 32 7.10 12.95 -0.12
N GLY A 33 5.92 12.39 -0.38
CA GLY A 33 5.14 11.57 0.56
C GLY A 33 4.31 12.35 1.58
N ALA A 34 3.92 13.60 1.31
CA ALA A 34 3.18 14.42 2.26
C ALA A 34 1.82 13.80 2.63
N TYR A 35 1.05 13.36 1.64
CA TYR A 35 -0.24 12.68 1.87
C TYR A 35 -0.07 11.32 2.53
N LEU A 36 0.98 10.55 2.18
CA LEU A 36 1.26 9.27 2.83
C LEU A 36 1.53 9.43 4.32
N VAL A 37 2.30 10.46 4.71
CA VAL A 37 2.56 10.76 6.13
C VAL A 37 1.28 11.25 6.81
N GLY A 38 0.45 12.07 6.14
CA GLY A 38 -0.85 12.49 6.64
C GLY A 38 -1.76 11.28 6.91
N MET A 39 -1.90 10.38 5.94
CA MET A 39 -2.71 9.16 6.08
C MET A 39 -2.17 8.21 7.16
N LEU A 40 -0.82 8.14 7.32
CA LEU A 40 -0.22 7.41 8.44
C LEU A 40 -0.75 7.92 9.78
N HIS A 41 -0.71 9.24 10.00
CA HIS A 41 -1.15 9.84 11.26
C HIS A 41 -2.65 9.63 11.49
N GLU A 42 -3.47 9.84 10.46
CA GLU A 42 -4.93 9.64 10.55
C GLU A 42 -5.31 8.19 10.88
N LEU A 43 -4.72 7.20 10.18
CA LEU A 43 -4.99 5.79 10.45
C LEU A 43 -4.53 5.35 11.84
N VAL A 44 -3.38 5.86 12.32
CA VAL A 44 -2.91 5.61 13.68
C VAL A 44 -3.85 6.23 14.71
N ALA A 45 -4.26 7.51 14.52
CA ALA A 45 -5.16 8.20 15.43
C ALA A 45 -6.54 7.53 15.51
N LEU A 46 -7.12 7.14 14.37
CA LEU A 46 -8.39 6.41 14.32
C LEU A 46 -8.32 5.06 15.06
N ARG A 47 -7.23 4.30 14.87
CA ARG A 47 -7.03 3.04 15.59
C ARG A 47 -6.86 3.26 17.09
N GLN A 48 -6.06 4.26 17.49
CA GLN A 48 -5.89 4.60 18.91
C GLN A 48 -7.21 5.00 19.58
N ALA A 49 -8.06 5.76 18.90
CA ALA A 49 -9.37 6.13 19.41
C ALA A 49 -10.27 4.90 19.67
N LEU A 50 -10.18 3.87 18.81
CA LEU A 50 -10.91 2.61 18.99
C LEU A 50 -10.33 1.75 20.12
N PHE A 51 -9.01 1.70 20.26
CA PHE A 51 -8.34 0.94 21.33
C PHE A 51 -8.51 1.58 22.70
N ALA A 52 -8.51 2.90 22.81
CA ALA A 52 -8.70 3.62 24.06
C ALA A 52 -10.01 3.25 24.78
N THR A 53 -11.02 2.73 24.04
CA THR A 53 -12.28 2.24 24.62
C THR A 53 -12.19 0.84 25.24
N ARG A 54 -11.09 0.09 25.04
CA ARG A 54 -11.02 -1.34 25.39
C ARG A 54 -9.75 -1.82 26.11
N GLU A 55 -8.77 -0.96 26.41
CA GLU A 55 -7.47 -1.34 27.05
C GLU A 55 -6.72 -2.50 26.32
N LEU A 56 -6.91 -2.66 25.00
CA LEU A 56 -6.47 -3.86 24.26
C LEU A 56 -5.13 -3.70 23.54
N ASP A 57 -4.44 -2.56 23.67
CA ASP A 57 -3.26 -2.30 22.85
C ASP A 57 -1.96 -2.28 23.64
N ALA A 58 -1.24 -3.40 23.58
CA ALA A 58 0.11 -3.54 24.14
C ALA A 58 1.22 -3.05 23.17
N LEU A 59 0.87 -2.57 21.95
CA LEU A 59 1.84 -2.14 20.94
C LEU A 59 2.39 -0.76 21.26
N THR A 60 3.68 -0.57 21.01
CA THR A 60 4.34 0.74 21.06
C THR A 60 3.85 1.66 19.93
N ALA A 61 4.04 2.97 20.07
CA ALA A 61 3.73 3.93 19.01
C ALA A 61 4.49 3.61 17.70
N TYR A 62 5.75 3.18 17.83
CA TYR A 62 6.58 2.71 16.71
C TYR A 62 5.93 1.51 16.00
N GLU A 63 5.54 0.46 16.72
CA GLU A 63 4.95 -0.76 16.14
C GLU A 63 3.61 -0.48 15.44
N ARG A 64 2.78 0.40 16.01
CA ARG A 64 1.53 0.85 15.39
C ARG A 64 1.77 1.53 14.05
N LYS A 65 2.69 2.50 14.01
CA LYS A 65 3.04 3.22 12.78
C LYS A 65 3.66 2.27 11.74
N LEU A 66 4.60 1.41 12.17
CA LEU A 66 5.21 0.41 11.29
C LEU A 66 4.14 -0.49 10.66
N GLY A 67 3.20 -0.98 11.46
CA GLY A 67 2.08 -1.80 10.98
C GLY A 67 1.19 -1.08 9.95
N VAL A 68 0.96 0.22 10.10
CA VAL A 68 0.23 1.02 9.10
C VAL A 68 1.04 1.15 7.81
N ILE A 69 2.31 1.51 7.88
CA ILE A 69 3.17 1.65 6.70
C ILE A 69 3.22 0.33 5.92
N GLN A 70 3.42 -0.78 6.64
CA GLN A 70 3.55 -2.10 6.02
C GLN A 70 2.29 -2.59 5.32
N ARG A 71 1.12 -2.35 5.89
CA ARG A 71 -0.14 -2.96 5.42
C ARG A 71 -0.99 -2.02 4.58
N ASN A 72 -1.00 -0.73 4.91
CA ASN A 72 -2.01 0.18 4.42
C ASN A 72 -1.52 1.15 3.35
N LEU A 73 -0.22 1.55 3.37
CA LEU A 73 0.26 2.64 2.53
C LEU A 73 1.00 2.15 1.31
N TYR A 74 0.67 2.75 0.17
CA TYR A 74 1.29 2.54 -1.13
C TYR A 74 1.48 3.89 -1.82
N GLY A 75 2.56 4.04 -2.57
CA GLY A 75 2.81 5.27 -3.31
C GLY A 75 3.57 5.03 -4.60
N VAL A 76 3.33 5.87 -5.57
CA VAL A 76 4.08 5.87 -6.84
C VAL A 76 4.41 7.31 -7.18
N ASP A 77 5.61 7.52 -7.70
CA ASP A 77 5.98 8.80 -8.31
C ASP A 77 6.97 8.57 -9.44
N ILE A 78 6.91 9.41 -10.46
CA ILE A 78 7.83 9.33 -11.60
C ILE A 78 9.25 9.78 -11.25
N ASP A 79 9.39 10.64 -10.23
CA ASP A 79 10.69 11.15 -9.78
C ASP A 79 11.31 10.24 -8.71
N PRO A 80 12.40 9.52 -9.02
CA PRO A 80 13.09 8.65 -8.05
C PRO A 80 13.63 9.41 -6.84
N PHE A 81 13.97 10.69 -6.99
CA PHE A 81 14.42 11.51 -5.87
C PHE A 81 13.26 11.79 -4.89
N ALA A 82 12.09 12.16 -5.43
CA ALA A 82 10.88 12.37 -4.62
C ALA A 82 10.48 11.09 -3.87
N VAL A 83 10.50 9.93 -4.53
CA VAL A 83 10.25 8.62 -3.90
C VAL A 83 11.22 8.35 -2.74
N ASN A 84 12.51 8.64 -2.90
CA ASN A 84 13.49 8.45 -1.82
C ASN A 84 13.21 9.38 -0.63
N ILE A 85 12.78 10.62 -0.88
CA ILE A 85 12.35 11.55 0.16
C ILE A 85 11.10 11.03 0.87
N ALA A 86 10.11 10.49 0.14
CA ALA A 86 8.92 9.90 0.72
C ALA A 86 9.25 8.72 1.65
N ARG A 87 10.11 7.80 1.22
CA ARG A 87 10.61 6.70 2.05
C ARG A 87 11.31 7.19 3.31
N LEU A 88 12.18 8.19 3.18
CA LEU A 88 12.89 8.80 4.31
C LEU A 88 11.92 9.46 5.30
N ARG A 89 10.90 10.19 4.83
CA ARG A 89 9.90 10.85 5.69
C ARG A 89 9.06 9.83 6.47
N LEU A 90 8.65 8.75 5.83
CA LEU A 90 7.94 7.66 6.51
C LEU A 90 8.83 7.04 7.60
N TRP A 91 10.10 6.81 7.32
CA TRP A 91 11.04 6.33 8.32
C TRP A 91 11.24 7.30 9.48
N LEU A 92 11.45 8.59 9.19
CA LEU A 92 11.60 9.61 10.24
C LEU A 92 10.38 9.66 11.16
N SER A 93 9.17 9.47 10.59
CA SER A 93 7.95 9.41 11.40
C SER A 93 7.90 8.21 12.35
N LEU A 94 8.61 7.11 12.04
CA LEU A 94 8.75 5.97 12.94
C LEU A 94 9.75 6.25 14.07
N ILE A 95 10.89 6.84 13.72
CA ILE A 95 12.00 7.04 14.68
C ILE A 95 11.65 8.03 15.79
N VAL A 96 10.83 9.03 15.50
CA VAL A 96 10.37 10.00 16.52
C VAL A 96 9.67 9.33 17.70
N ASP A 97 9.02 8.19 17.49
CA ASP A 97 8.31 7.47 18.55
C ASP A 97 9.06 6.21 19.04
N PHE A 98 10.32 6.08 18.69
CA PHE A 98 11.10 4.95 19.14
C PHE A 98 11.68 5.21 20.54
N GLU A 99 11.36 4.33 21.49
CA GLU A 99 11.74 4.43 22.90
C GLU A 99 12.86 3.43 23.26
N GLY A 100 13.87 3.25 22.43
CA GLY A 100 14.97 2.33 22.68
C GLY A 100 16.33 3.01 22.60
N ASP A 101 17.38 2.31 23.06
CA ASP A 101 18.76 2.83 23.07
C ASP A 101 19.33 3.03 21.66
N ALA A 102 18.90 2.21 20.68
CA ALA A 102 19.34 2.32 19.31
C ALA A 102 18.14 2.13 18.36
N PRO A 103 17.86 3.10 17.46
CA PRO A 103 16.76 2.97 16.53
C PRO A 103 17.00 1.79 15.57
N PRO A 104 15.94 1.04 15.24
CA PRO A 104 16.04 -0.02 14.25
C PRO A 104 16.44 0.57 12.89
N PRO A 105 17.12 -0.22 12.05
CA PRO A 105 17.47 0.23 10.72
C PRO A 105 16.25 0.55 9.88
N LEU A 106 16.43 1.39 8.86
CA LEU A 106 15.41 1.81 7.92
C LEU A 106 14.67 0.60 7.32
N PRO A 107 13.34 0.49 7.46
CA PRO A 107 12.59 -0.53 6.76
C PRO A 107 12.72 -0.34 5.24
N ASN A 108 12.80 -1.45 4.51
CA ASN A 108 12.95 -1.41 3.07
C ASN A 108 11.59 -1.15 2.41
N LEU A 109 11.29 0.09 2.09
CA LEU A 109 10.01 0.51 1.50
C LEU A 109 10.01 0.47 -0.04
N GLU A 110 11.00 -0.18 -0.66
CA GLU A 110 11.21 -0.18 -2.11
C GLU A 110 10.03 -0.80 -2.89
N PHE A 111 9.32 -1.78 -2.31
CA PHE A 111 8.15 -2.41 -2.93
C PHE A 111 6.81 -1.90 -2.40
N LYS A 112 6.81 -0.76 -1.72
CA LYS A 112 5.62 -0.07 -1.21
C LYS A 112 5.50 1.33 -1.78
N ILE A 113 6.63 2.02 -1.91
CA ILE A 113 6.72 3.33 -2.53
C ILE A 113 7.62 3.16 -3.75
N GLU A 114 7.01 3.11 -4.93
CA GLU A 114 7.66 2.71 -6.18
C GLU A 114 7.95 3.92 -7.08
N VAL A 115 8.95 3.76 -7.94
CA VAL A 115 9.23 4.72 -9.02
C VAL A 115 8.51 4.26 -10.28
N GLY A 116 7.67 5.13 -10.86
CA GLY A 116 6.99 4.80 -12.09
C GLY A 116 6.05 5.89 -12.60
N ASP A 117 5.75 5.83 -13.89
CA ASP A 117 4.71 6.66 -14.49
C ASP A 117 3.34 6.01 -14.28
N SER A 118 2.59 6.54 -13.33
CA SER A 118 1.28 6.02 -12.92
C SER A 118 0.18 6.16 -13.98
N LEU A 119 0.41 6.96 -15.03
CA LEU A 119 -0.59 7.27 -16.06
C LEU A 119 -0.43 6.46 -17.35
N THR A 120 0.80 6.16 -17.75
CA THR A 120 1.08 5.60 -19.09
C THR A 120 1.23 4.08 -19.12
N GLY A 121 1.40 3.43 -17.97
CA GLY A 121 1.48 1.98 -17.87
C GLY A 121 0.20 1.24 -18.27
N PRO A 122 0.17 -0.10 -18.34
CA PRO A 122 -1.02 -0.88 -18.63
C PRO A 122 -2.19 -0.54 -17.68
N ALA A 123 -3.44 -0.64 -18.17
CA ALA A 123 -4.58 -0.47 -17.29
C ALA A 123 -4.57 -1.56 -16.21
N PRO A 124 -4.82 -1.20 -14.92
CA PRO A 124 -4.87 -2.21 -13.88
C PRO A 124 -5.97 -3.22 -14.22
N GLY A 125 -5.57 -4.48 -14.37
CA GLY A 125 -6.46 -5.61 -14.60
C GLY A 125 -6.74 -6.37 -13.32
N GLN A 126 -7.82 -7.14 -13.30
CA GLN A 126 -8.00 -8.14 -12.24
C GLN A 126 -7.12 -9.35 -12.56
N LEU A 127 -6.20 -9.67 -11.67
CA LEU A 127 -5.51 -10.95 -11.74
C LEU A 127 -6.53 -12.07 -11.51
N GLN A 128 -6.64 -12.98 -12.47
CA GLN A 128 -7.37 -14.25 -12.30
C GLN A 128 -6.36 -15.40 -12.28
N PRO A 129 -5.58 -15.52 -11.20
CA PRO A 129 -4.51 -16.50 -11.16
C PRO A 129 -5.09 -17.91 -11.11
N SER A 130 -4.53 -18.82 -11.90
CA SER A 130 -4.72 -20.26 -11.70
C SER A 130 -4.19 -20.66 -10.31
N LEU A 131 -4.51 -21.87 -9.85
CA LEU A 131 -3.96 -22.37 -8.57
C LEU A 131 -2.44 -22.28 -8.48
N PHE A 132 -1.73 -22.45 -9.60
CA PHE A 132 -0.28 -22.30 -9.69
C PHE A 132 0.15 -20.84 -9.53
N HIS A 133 -0.50 -19.93 -10.24
CA HIS A 133 -0.22 -18.48 -10.15
C HIS A 133 -0.57 -17.91 -8.79
N HIS A 134 -1.59 -18.44 -8.09
CA HIS A 134 -1.90 -18.08 -6.70
C HIS A 134 -0.69 -18.25 -5.79
N ARG A 135 0.03 -19.37 -5.91
CA ARG A 135 1.23 -19.63 -5.11
C ARG A 135 2.35 -18.61 -5.42
N GLN A 136 2.55 -18.26 -6.69
CA GLN A 136 3.55 -17.26 -7.08
C GLN A 136 3.24 -15.88 -6.46
N VAL A 137 1.98 -15.44 -6.51
CA VAL A 137 1.58 -14.16 -5.90
C VAL A 137 1.71 -14.19 -4.37
N GLN A 138 1.37 -15.33 -3.73
CA GLN A 138 1.58 -15.51 -2.29
C GLN A 138 3.06 -15.43 -1.91
N ASP A 139 3.93 -16.11 -2.65
CA ASP A 139 5.37 -16.07 -2.41
C ASP A 139 5.94 -14.67 -2.65
N TYR A 140 5.48 -13.97 -3.69
CA TYR A 140 5.84 -12.59 -3.97
C TYR A 140 5.50 -11.67 -2.80
N PHE A 141 4.28 -11.75 -2.29
CA PHE A 141 3.84 -10.95 -1.16
C PHE A 141 4.62 -11.28 0.13
N ARG A 142 4.81 -12.57 0.43
CA ARG A 142 5.59 -13.02 1.59
C ARG A 142 7.02 -12.48 1.54
N LEU A 143 7.71 -12.61 0.39
CA LEU A 143 9.07 -12.11 0.21
C LEU A 143 9.15 -10.58 0.34
N LYS A 144 8.15 -9.83 -0.15
CA LYS A 144 8.08 -8.37 0.07
C LYS A 144 8.00 -8.04 1.57
N GLY A 145 7.23 -8.81 2.34
CA GLY A 145 7.15 -8.66 3.80
C GLY A 145 8.48 -8.96 4.49
N GLU A 146 9.16 -10.05 4.13
CA GLU A 146 10.48 -10.42 4.65
C GLU A 146 11.54 -9.36 4.27
N PHE A 147 11.50 -8.85 3.05
CA PHE A 147 12.42 -7.83 2.56
C PHE A 147 12.35 -6.54 3.37
N MET A 148 11.18 -6.14 3.85
CA MET A 148 11.02 -4.89 4.60
C MET A 148 11.88 -4.81 5.86
N THR A 149 12.13 -5.96 6.49
CA THR A 149 12.94 -6.06 7.73
C THR A 149 14.34 -6.66 7.49
N ALA A 150 14.64 -7.04 6.25
CA ALA A 150 15.91 -7.69 5.92
C ALA A 150 17.08 -6.69 5.89
N HIS A 151 18.23 -7.14 6.40
CA HIS A 151 19.47 -6.37 6.44
C HIS A 151 20.66 -7.21 5.98
N GLY A 152 21.74 -6.54 5.58
CA GLY A 152 22.98 -7.20 5.17
C GLY A 152 22.85 -8.05 3.88
N PRO A 153 23.66 -9.10 3.72
CA PRO A 153 23.71 -9.89 2.48
C PRO A 153 22.37 -10.52 2.11
N GLY A 154 21.56 -10.95 3.08
CA GLY A 154 20.25 -11.55 2.84
C GLY A 154 19.26 -10.62 2.14
N LYS A 155 19.43 -9.29 2.30
CA LYS A 155 18.61 -8.31 1.59
C LYS A 155 18.76 -8.40 0.07
N ILE A 156 19.98 -8.61 -0.42
CA ILE A 156 20.28 -8.70 -1.86
C ILE A 156 19.63 -9.98 -2.44
N ASP A 157 19.73 -11.10 -1.74
CA ASP A 157 19.09 -12.35 -2.16
C ASP A 157 17.56 -12.22 -2.23
N LEU A 158 16.95 -11.66 -1.20
CA LEU A 158 15.51 -11.41 -1.19
C LEU A 158 15.07 -10.50 -2.33
N ARG A 159 15.80 -9.41 -2.60
CA ARG A 159 15.52 -8.52 -3.73
C ARG A 159 15.56 -9.29 -5.05
N ASN A 160 16.61 -10.08 -5.30
CA ASN A 160 16.74 -10.84 -6.54
C ASN A 160 15.58 -11.84 -6.70
N ARG A 161 15.16 -12.49 -5.63
CA ARG A 161 14.02 -13.43 -5.65
C ARG A 161 12.70 -12.71 -5.91
N ILE A 162 12.49 -11.53 -5.33
CA ILE A 162 11.31 -10.70 -5.57
C ILE A 162 11.26 -10.28 -7.04
N GLU A 163 12.38 -9.77 -7.59
CA GLU A 163 12.45 -9.35 -8.99
C GLU A 163 12.23 -10.54 -9.97
N ALA A 164 12.74 -11.72 -9.64
CA ALA A 164 12.48 -12.93 -10.43
C ALA A 164 10.98 -13.29 -10.45
N LEU A 165 10.34 -13.34 -9.29
CA LEU A 165 8.89 -13.59 -9.18
C LEU A 165 8.06 -12.52 -9.86
N LYS A 166 8.44 -11.26 -9.72
CA LYS A 166 7.80 -10.13 -10.41
C LYS A 166 7.84 -10.31 -11.92
N GLN A 167 8.99 -10.74 -12.46
CA GLN A 167 9.11 -11.04 -13.89
C GLN A 167 8.24 -12.23 -14.31
N GLU A 168 8.16 -13.28 -13.49
CA GLU A 168 7.27 -14.42 -13.76
C GLU A 168 5.78 -13.97 -13.76
N ILE A 169 5.37 -13.16 -12.78
CA ILE A 169 4.01 -12.61 -12.72
C ILE A 169 3.74 -11.76 -13.97
N ARG A 170 4.67 -10.90 -14.36
CA ARG A 170 4.55 -10.07 -15.58
C ARG A 170 4.31 -10.93 -16.83
N ASN A 171 4.98 -12.05 -16.96
CA ASN A 171 4.87 -12.93 -18.13
C ASN A 171 3.46 -13.49 -18.35
N TRP A 172 2.68 -13.70 -17.30
CA TRP A 172 1.31 -14.23 -17.43
C TRP A 172 0.21 -13.25 -17.08
N ALA A 173 0.52 -12.17 -16.37
CA ALA A 173 -0.46 -11.20 -15.87
C ALA A 173 -0.57 -9.95 -16.74
N SER A 174 0.55 -9.54 -17.38
CA SER A 174 0.61 -8.30 -18.16
C SER A 174 0.26 -8.56 -19.62
N GLU A 175 -0.61 -7.70 -20.17
CA GLU A 175 -0.89 -7.67 -21.61
C GLU A 175 0.26 -7.05 -22.42
N GLY A 176 1.37 -6.70 -21.75
CA GLY A 176 2.51 -5.99 -22.32
C GLY A 176 2.25 -4.49 -22.41
N GLY A 177 3.32 -3.71 -22.42
CA GLY A 177 3.27 -2.25 -22.50
C GLY A 177 4.46 -1.63 -21.80
N GLU A 178 4.77 -0.39 -22.15
CA GLU A 178 5.73 0.44 -21.44
C GLU A 178 5.00 1.15 -20.27
N GLY A 179 5.76 1.51 -19.23
CA GLY A 179 5.25 2.24 -18.08
C GLY A 179 5.04 1.37 -16.83
N PHE A 180 4.43 1.95 -15.82
CA PHE A 180 4.21 1.31 -14.52
C PHE A 180 3.03 0.34 -14.57
N ASP A 181 3.29 -0.94 -14.41
CA ASP A 181 2.25 -1.98 -14.41
C ASP A 181 1.72 -2.21 -12.98
N TRP A 182 0.64 -1.55 -12.64
CA TRP A 182 -0.02 -1.62 -11.34
C TRP A 182 -0.32 -3.06 -10.90
N THR A 183 -0.73 -3.91 -11.84
CA THR A 183 -1.13 -5.29 -11.58
C THR A 183 0.07 -6.16 -11.20
N VAL A 184 1.23 -5.88 -11.76
CA VAL A 184 2.47 -6.60 -11.47
C VAL A 184 3.16 -6.03 -10.24
N GLU A 185 3.30 -4.70 -10.17
CA GLU A 185 4.04 -4.04 -9.08
C GLU A 185 3.36 -4.25 -7.72
N PHE A 186 2.02 -4.24 -7.71
CA PHE A 186 1.19 -4.46 -6.53
C PHE A 186 0.26 -5.67 -6.71
N ALA A 187 0.81 -6.79 -7.16
CA ALA A 187 0.04 -8.01 -7.44
C ALA A 187 -0.82 -8.45 -6.24
N GLU A 188 -0.36 -8.21 -5.02
CA GLU A 188 -1.11 -8.47 -3.79
C GLU A 188 -2.38 -7.63 -3.64
N ILE A 189 -2.49 -6.53 -4.38
CA ILE A 189 -3.68 -5.67 -4.38
C ILE A 189 -4.71 -6.16 -5.40
N PHE A 190 -4.25 -6.71 -6.52
CA PHE A 190 -5.09 -7.05 -7.68
C PHE A 190 -5.43 -8.53 -7.80
N ALA A 191 -4.93 -9.39 -6.94
CA ALA A 191 -5.12 -10.85 -7.01
C ALA A 191 -6.51 -11.36 -6.61
N GLY A 192 -7.45 -10.50 -6.21
CA GLY A 192 -8.83 -10.88 -5.88
C GLY A 192 -9.04 -11.38 -4.43
N PRO A 193 -10.30 -11.63 -4.05
CA PRO A 193 -10.62 -12.08 -2.69
C PRO A 193 -10.17 -13.53 -2.46
N GLY A 194 -9.74 -13.81 -1.25
CA GLY A 194 -9.47 -15.18 -0.76
C GLY A 194 -8.01 -15.53 -0.53
N TRP A 195 -7.05 -14.66 -0.90
CA TRP A 195 -5.66 -14.98 -0.70
C TRP A 195 -4.91 -14.10 0.32
N ASP A 196 -5.56 -13.06 0.83
CA ASP A 196 -4.94 -12.07 1.69
C ASP A 196 -4.97 -12.39 3.19
N ALA A 197 -6.11 -12.88 3.71
CA ALA A 197 -6.31 -12.98 5.14
C ALA A 197 -5.50 -14.09 5.82
N ALA A 198 -5.48 -15.30 5.29
CA ALA A 198 -4.77 -16.44 5.89
C ALA A 198 -3.25 -16.32 5.72
N THR A 199 -2.81 -15.73 4.62
CA THR A 199 -1.39 -15.59 4.27
C THR A 199 -0.73 -14.42 5.00
N LEU A 200 -1.45 -13.31 5.17
CA LEU A 200 -1.00 -12.17 6.00
C LEU A 200 -0.80 -12.60 7.46
N THR A 201 -1.69 -13.42 7.99
CA THR A 201 -1.60 -13.92 9.36
C THR A 201 -0.36 -14.80 9.58
N GLY A 202 -0.03 -15.68 8.65
CA GLY A 202 1.12 -16.58 8.76
C GLY A 202 2.49 -15.91 8.61
N ALA A 203 2.62 -14.95 7.70
CA ALA A 203 3.91 -14.30 7.41
C ALA A 203 4.26 -13.14 8.36
N MET A 204 3.27 -12.51 8.97
CA MET A 204 3.47 -11.35 9.85
C MET A 204 3.25 -11.65 11.35
N THR A 205 2.83 -12.86 11.72
CA THR A 205 2.55 -13.28 13.11
C THR A 205 3.79 -13.45 13.99
N GLY A 206 4.97 -13.15 13.52
CA GLY A 206 6.09 -12.95 14.43
C GLY A 206 5.90 -11.79 15.42
N VAL A 207 4.98 -10.86 15.15
CA VAL A 207 4.83 -9.60 15.92
C VAL A 207 3.37 -9.26 16.31
N ILE A 208 2.34 -9.78 15.64
CA ILE A 208 0.95 -9.34 15.92
C ILE A 208 -0.02 -10.53 15.97
N ASN A 209 -0.64 -10.76 17.14
CA ASN A 209 -1.73 -11.70 17.31
C ASN A 209 -2.92 -11.36 16.40
N ALA A 210 -3.36 -12.31 15.59
CA ALA A 210 -4.52 -12.14 14.73
C ALA A 210 -5.79 -11.91 15.55
N ILE A 211 -6.51 -10.83 15.24
CA ILE A 211 -7.80 -10.56 15.88
C ILE A 211 -8.87 -11.39 15.15
N PRO A 212 -9.71 -12.17 15.87
CA PRO A 212 -10.84 -12.85 15.27
C PRO A 212 -11.77 -11.85 14.55
N GLY A 213 -12.22 -12.16 13.35
CA GLY A 213 -13.07 -11.28 12.52
C GLY A 213 -12.39 -10.73 11.24
N GLN A 214 -11.07 -10.73 11.16
CA GLN A 214 -10.36 -10.30 9.92
C GLN A 214 -10.65 -11.24 8.73
N MET A 215 -10.84 -12.54 9.01
CA MET A 215 -11.14 -13.54 7.97
C MET A 215 -12.55 -13.38 7.37
N GLU A 216 -13.53 -12.94 8.18
CA GLU A 216 -14.91 -12.77 7.69
C GLU A 216 -15.05 -11.53 6.79
N LEU A 217 -14.36 -10.43 7.08
CA LEU A 217 -14.39 -9.22 6.27
C LEU A 217 -13.72 -9.41 4.91
N ALA A 218 -12.62 -10.15 4.85
CA ALA A 218 -11.96 -10.49 3.59
C ALA A 218 -12.82 -11.42 2.72
N ALA A 219 -13.53 -12.38 3.32
CA ALA A 219 -14.44 -13.27 2.61
C ALA A 219 -15.72 -12.56 2.09
N GLN A 220 -16.15 -11.48 2.75
CA GLN A 220 -17.30 -10.68 2.34
C GLN A 220 -17.00 -9.68 1.22
N ARG A 221 -15.74 -9.40 0.93
CA ARG A 221 -15.31 -8.58 -0.20
C ARG A 221 -15.42 -9.37 -1.54
N GLY A 222 -16.62 -9.73 -1.94
CA GLY A 222 -16.90 -10.27 -3.28
C GLY A 222 -16.81 -9.19 -4.37
N GLN A 223 -15.87 -8.23 -4.27
CA GLN A 223 -15.74 -7.09 -5.17
C GLN A 223 -14.34 -7.05 -5.81
N PRO A 224 -14.18 -6.35 -6.93
CA PRO A 224 -12.92 -6.25 -7.65
C PRO A 224 -11.78 -5.81 -6.72
N SER A 225 -10.66 -6.47 -6.86
CA SER A 225 -9.42 -6.14 -6.17
C SER A 225 -8.91 -4.77 -6.60
N GLY A 226 -8.38 -3.99 -5.66
CA GLY A 226 -7.89 -2.65 -5.91
C GLY A 226 -7.56 -1.93 -4.60
N PHE A 227 -7.19 -0.67 -4.69
CA PHE A 227 -7.04 0.20 -3.53
C PHE A 227 -8.40 0.66 -3.03
N ASP A 228 -8.56 0.73 -1.70
CA ASP A 228 -9.81 1.20 -1.08
C ASP A 228 -9.90 2.73 -1.10
N ILE A 229 -8.75 3.40 -1.01
CA ILE A 229 -8.63 4.86 -0.99
C ILE A 229 -7.49 5.27 -1.93
N VAL A 230 -7.77 6.21 -2.80
CA VAL A 230 -6.76 6.88 -3.63
C VAL A 230 -6.74 8.35 -3.25
N VAL A 231 -5.58 8.85 -2.86
CA VAL A 231 -5.35 10.27 -2.52
C VAL A 231 -4.21 10.79 -3.39
N ALA A 232 -4.37 11.96 -3.98
CA ALA A 232 -3.32 12.55 -4.80
C ALA A 232 -3.38 14.07 -4.81
N ASN A 233 -2.21 14.69 -4.96
CA ASN A 233 -2.07 16.07 -5.37
C ASN A 233 -1.07 16.12 -6.53
N PRO A 234 -1.51 15.71 -7.75
CA PRO A 234 -0.63 15.66 -8.89
C PRO A 234 -0.13 17.06 -9.27
N PRO A 235 1.03 17.18 -9.94
CA PRO A 235 1.55 18.45 -10.37
C PRO A 235 0.60 19.09 -11.39
N TYR A 236 0.35 20.40 -11.25
CA TYR A 236 -0.47 21.17 -12.17
C TYR A 236 0.34 21.51 -13.42
N VAL A 237 0.21 20.71 -14.45
CA VAL A 237 0.84 20.97 -15.76
C VAL A 237 -0.22 21.44 -16.73
N ARG A 238 -0.05 22.65 -17.29
CA ARG A 238 -0.97 23.17 -18.28
C ARG A 238 -1.03 22.25 -19.49
N GLN A 239 -2.22 21.91 -19.92
CA GLN A 239 -2.45 20.98 -21.03
C GLN A 239 -1.71 21.38 -22.30
N GLU A 240 -1.54 22.70 -22.56
CA GLU A 240 -0.83 23.22 -23.72
C GLU A 240 0.65 22.79 -23.73
N LEU A 241 1.24 22.58 -22.56
CA LEU A 241 2.66 22.22 -22.41
C LEU A 241 2.91 20.71 -22.56
N LEU A 242 1.87 19.90 -22.55
CA LEU A 242 2.02 18.45 -22.69
C LEU A 242 2.39 18.07 -24.14
N PRO A 243 3.28 17.11 -24.36
CA PRO A 243 3.55 16.54 -25.68
C PRO A 243 2.27 16.01 -26.35
N GLN A 244 2.15 16.19 -27.67
CA GLN A 244 0.98 15.77 -28.44
C GLN A 244 0.74 14.25 -28.35
N GLU A 245 1.80 13.46 -28.31
CA GLU A 245 1.73 12.00 -28.15
C GLU A 245 1.09 11.61 -26.81
N LEU A 246 1.52 12.25 -25.71
CA LEU A 246 0.96 12.04 -24.39
C LEU A 246 -0.52 12.45 -24.33
N LYS A 247 -0.88 13.62 -24.89
CA LYS A 247 -2.30 14.04 -25.00
C LYS A 247 -3.13 13.02 -25.72
N GLY A 248 -2.63 12.48 -26.84
CA GLY A 248 -3.31 11.46 -27.61
C GLY A 248 -3.49 10.15 -26.83
N ALA A 249 -2.48 9.74 -26.08
CA ALA A 249 -2.53 8.55 -25.24
C ALA A 249 -3.53 8.70 -24.10
N LEU A 250 -3.47 9.82 -23.36
CA LEU A 250 -4.40 10.11 -22.25
C LEU A 250 -5.86 10.21 -22.74
N LYS A 251 -6.11 10.88 -23.87
CA LYS A 251 -7.45 10.98 -24.46
C LYS A 251 -8.03 9.61 -24.84
N ARG A 252 -7.21 8.72 -25.38
CA ARG A 252 -7.67 7.35 -25.71
C ARG A 252 -7.93 6.52 -24.47
N ARG A 253 -7.06 6.62 -23.48
CA ARG A 253 -7.09 5.78 -22.30
C ARG A 253 -8.16 6.21 -21.29
N TYR A 254 -8.34 7.51 -21.14
CA TYR A 254 -9.25 8.12 -20.16
C TYR A 254 -10.40 8.89 -20.83
N ALA A 255 -10.91 8.36 -21.93
CA ALA A 255 -11.93 9.04 -22.74
C ALA A 255 -13.18 9.47 -21.93
N GLU A 256 -13.56 8.69 -20.90
CA GLU A 256 -14.73 8.96 -20.07
C GLU A 256 -14.54 10.16 -19.12
N VAL A 257 -13.31 10.45 -18.70
CA VAL A 257 -13.00 11.51 -17.73
C VAL A 257 -12.14 12.64 -18.34
N HIS A 258 -11.67 12.46 -19.57
CA HIS A 258 -10.83 13.46 -20.24
C HIS A 258 -11.64 14.71 -20.61
N VAL A 259 -11.28 15.84 -20.03
CA VAL A 259 -11.83 17.16 -20.36
C VAL A 259 -10.77 17.96 -21.10
N GLY A 260 -11.13 18.45 -22.32
CA GLY A 260 -10.19 19.10 -23.23
C GLY A 260 -9.54 20.40 -22.72
N ALA A 261 -9.98 20.94 -21.60
CA ALA A 261 -9.48 22.16 -20.98
C ALA A 261 -9.01 21.94 -19.51
N ALA A 262 -8.87 20.69 -19.06
CA ALA A 262 -8.37 20.41 -17.73
C ALA A 262 -6.84 20.50 -17.68
N ASP A 263 -6.30 21.05 -16.61
CA ASP A 263 -4.88 20.91 -16.25
C ASP A 263 -4.64 19.50 -15.67
N LEU A 264 -3.49 18.93 -15.95
CA LEU A 264 -3.03 17.67 -15.37
C LEU A 264 -2.15 17.94 -14.16
#